data_7370b03462f3c06baaef8b3071188512
#
_entry.id   7370b03462f3c06baaef8b3071188512
#
_cell.length_a   1.000
_cell.length_b   1.000
_cell.length_c   1.000
_cell.angle_alpha   90.00
_cell.angle_beta   90.00
_cell.angle_gamma   90.00
#
_symmetry.space_group_name_H-M   'P 1'
#
loop_
_entity.id
_entity.type
_entity.pdbx_description
1 polymer ?
#
loop_
_entity_poly.entity_id
_entity_poly.type
_entity_poly.pdbx_seq_one_letter_code
_entity_poly.pdbx_strand_id
1 'polypeptide(L)'
;GSEMCIRDRGYAITSNSQILTDINTNKNPWMINSLAVVAGETMFLDEEYIDKTRSLILSEKTRCRQLIEESHKFKLYPSYSNFYLLKILDEGVDAHMLFERAIRQGMMIRDCSTFPGLEERFIRFCIMKPEDNTRLINCLTQ
;
A
#
# COMPACT_ATOMS: atom_id res chain seq x y z
N GLY A 1 -13.52 -10.97 1.85
CA GLY A 1 -14.10 -10.35 3.03
C GLY A 1 -13.52 -10.82 4.36
N SER A 2 -13.05 -12.06 4.47
CA SER A 2 -12.51 -12.59 5.74
C SER A 2 -11.15 -11.98 6.11
N GLU A 3 -10.34 -11.59 5.15
CA GLU A 3 -9.02 -10.99 5.41
C GLU A 3 -9.11 -9.63 6.07
N MET A 4 -10.08 -8.81 5.69
CA MET A 4 -10.31 -7.52 6.35
C MET A 4 -10.64 -7.66 7.83
N CYS A 5 -11.30 -8.74 8.24
CA CYS A 5 -11.71 -8.93 9.64
C CYS A 5 -10.58 -9.28 10.58
N ILE A 6 -9.48 -9.83 10.09
CA ILE A 6 -8.35 -10.28 10.92
C ILE A 6 -7.18 -9.27 10.85
N ARG A 7 -6.89 -8.74 9.69
CA ARG A 7 -5.69 -7.96 9.40
C ARG A 7 -5.91 -6.45 9.37
N ASP A 8 -6.97 -6.03 8.72
CA ASP A 8 -7.20 -4.60 8.49
C ASP A 8 -8.03 -4.01 9.63
N ARG A 9 -7.47 -3.02 10.28
CA ARG A 9 -8.11 -2.23 11.33
C ARG A 9 -7.89 -0.76 11.06
N GLY A 10 -8.91 0.02 11.37
CA GLY A 10 -8.85 1.47 11.37
C GLY A 10 -9.24 2.01 12.74
N TYR A 11 -8.78 3.19 13.04
CA TYR A 11 -9.20 3.91 14.24
C TYR A 11 -9.44 5.38 13.90
N ALA A 12 -10.29 6.00 14.68
CA ALA A 12 -10.50 7.44 14.65
C ALA A 12 -10.42 7.99 16.07
N ILE A 13 -9.89 9.20 16.19
CA ILE A 13 -9.80 9.90 17.47
C ILE A 13 -10.64 11.17 17.34
N THR A 14 -11.55 11.37 18.28
CA THR A 14 -12.37 12.57 18.35
C THR A 14 -12.61 12.97 19.79
N SER A 15 -12.65 14.27 20.08
CA SER A 15 -13.09 14.84 21.35
C SER A 15 -14.59 15.15 21.37
N ASN A 16 -15.29 14.97 20.26
CA ASN A 16 -16.73 15.21 20.17
C ASN A 16 -17.51 14.06 20.78
N SER A 17 -18.10 14.29 21.96
CA SER A 17 -18.88 13.29 22.71
C SER A 17 -20.12 12.79 21.95
N GLN A 18 -20.74 13.64 21.12
CA GLN A 18 -21.90 13.22 20.33
C GLN A 18 -21.51 12.17 19.28
N ILE A 19 -20.40 12.41 18.56
CA ILE A 19 -19.88 11.43 17.58
C ILE A 19 -19.55 10.10 18.26
N LEU A 20 -18.90 10.15 19.44
CA LEU A 20 -18.59 8.94 20.21
C LEU A 20 -19.85 8.17 20.61
N THR A 21 -20.89 8.89 21.05
CA THR A 21 -22.18 8.31 21.43
C THR A 21 -22.84 7.67 20.22
N ASP A 22 -22.90 8.37 19.09
CA ASP A 22 -23.53 7.89 17.86
C ASP A 22 -22.85 6.63 17.34
N ILE A 23 -21.51 6.61 17.32
CA ILE A 23 -20.74 5.43 16.95
C ILE A 23 -21.01 4.27 17.91
N ASN A 24 -20.96 4.50 19.21
CA ASN A 24 -21.16 3.45 20.22
C ASN A 24 -22.58 2.85 20.16
N THR A 25 -23.57 3.67 19.83
CA THR A 25 -24.97 3.22 19.71
C THR A 25 -25.20 2.42 18.44
N ASN A 26 -24.55 2.80 17.34
CA ASN A 26 -24.82 2.20 16.02
C ASN A 26 -23.77 1.17 15.57
N LYS A 27 -22.67 0.99 16.33
CA LYS A 27 -21.64 0.00 15.98
C LYS A 27 -22.18 -1.42 16.13
N ASN A 28 -21.76 -2.30 15.23
CA ASN A 28 -22.04 -3.72 15.38
C ASN A 28 -21.33 -4.30 16.62
N PRO A 29 -21.98 -5.15 17.42
CA PRO A 29 -21.28 -5.97 18.37
C PRO A 29 -20.25 -6.83 17.62
N TRP A 30 -19.15 -7.19 18.20
CA TRP A 30 -18.12 -8.05 17.58
C TRP A 30 -17.29 -7.38 16.46
N MET A 31 -17.12 -6.07 16.48
CA MET A 31 -16.30 -5.37 15.49
C MET A 31 -14.82 -5.77 15.52
N ILE A 32 -14.30 -6.17 16.67
CA ILE A 32 -12.91 -6.59 16.84
C ILE A 32 -12.90 -7.95 17.52
N ASN A 33 -12.28 -8.95 16.88
CA ASN A 33 -12.12 -10.25 17.50
C ASN A 33 -10.97 -10.25 18.54
N SER A 34 -11.03 -11.17 19.51
CA SER A 34 -10.09 -11.23 20.63
C SER A 34 -8.63 -11.44 20.17
N LEU A 35 -8.41 -12.22 19.12
CA LEU A 35 -7.07 -12.44 18.57
C LEU A 35 -6.49 -11.15 17.95
N ALA A 36 -7.33 -10.34 17.34
CA ALA A 36 -6.89 -9.05 16.80
C ALA A 36 -6.53 -8.04 17.90
N VAL A 37 -7.19 -8.10 19.05
CA VAL A 37 -6.82 -7.29 20.22
C VAL A 37 -5.44 -7.70 20.72
N VAL A 38 -5.23 -8.99 21.01
CA VAL A 38 -3.94 -9.51 21.50
C VAL A 38 -2.81 -9.24 20.51
N ALA A 39 -3.05 -9.48 19.22
CA ALA A 39 -2.07 -9.17 18.19
C ALA A 39 -1.72 -7.67 18.14
N GLY A 40 -2.72 -6.80 18.21
CA GLY A 40 -2.51 -5.35 18.24
C GLY A 40 -1.69 -4.88 19.43
N GLU A 41 -2.04 -5.34 20.63
CA GLU A 41 -1.30 -5.01 21.86
C GLU A 41 0.16 -5.46 21.76
N THR A 42 0.42 -6.68 21.27
CA THR A 42 1.77 -7.19 21.09
C THR A 42 2.57 -6.40 20.04
N MET A 43 1.95 -6.13 18.89
CA MET A 43 2.62 -5.44 17.78
C MET A 43 2.96 -3.98 18.11
N PHE A 44 2.11 -3.28 18.85
CA PHE A 44 2.37 -1.89 19.24
C PHE A 44 3.45 -1.73 20.30
N LEU A 45 3.81 -2.80 21.01
CA LEU A 45 4.90 -2.81 21.99
C LEU A 45 6.25 -3.19 21.37
N ASP A 46 6.28 -3.68 20.13
CA ASP A 46 7.51 -4.06 19.43
C ASP A 46 8.13 -2.85 18.72
N GLU A 47 8.76 -1.98 19.51
CA GLU A 47 9.41 -0.78 19.00
C GLU A 47 10.56 -1.11 18.04
N GLU A 48 11.29 -2.19 18.27
CA GLU A 48 12.38 -2.62 17.39
C GLU A 48 11.89 -2.97 15.99
N TYR A 49 10.77 -3.69 15.88
CA TYR A 49 10.15 -4.01 14.61
C TYR A 49 9.65 -2.75 13.89
N ILE A 50 9.05 -1.81 14.63
CA ILE A 50 8.55 -0.55 14.08
C ILE A 50 9.71 0.25 13.49
N ASP A 51 10.82 0.39 14.21
CA ASP A 51 11.98 1.17 13.75
C ASP A 51 12.71 0.50 12.58
N LYS A 52 12.87 -0.82 12.60
CA LYS A 52 13.42 -1.59 11.48
C LYS A 52 12.55 -1.44 10.23
N THR A 53 11.24 -1.57 10.39
CA THR A 53 10.29 -1.43 9.28
C THR A 53 10.31 -0.02 8.69
N ARG A 54 10.31 1.00 9.54
CA ARG A 54 10.39 2.40 9.12
C ARG A 54 11.68 2.68 8.35
N SER A 55 12.81 2.22 8.87
CA SER A 55 14.12 2.39 8.25
C SER A 55 14.20 1.69 6.89
N LEU A 56 13.69 0.45 6.80
CA LEU A 56 13.61 -0.29 5.55
C LEU A 56 12.75 0.45 4.51
N ILE A 57 11.56 0.89 4.90
CA ILE A 57 10.67 1.61 3.98
C ILE A 57 11.32 2.90 3.47
N LEU A 58 11.97 3.68 4.33
CA LEU A 58 12.59 4.94 3.94
C LEU A 58 13.76 4.73 2.97
N SER A 59 14.64 3.76 3.26
CA SER A 59 15.79 3.44 2.39
C SER A 59 15.33 2.90 1.04
N GLU A 60 14.40 1.94 1.04
CA GLU A 60 13.88 1.35 -0.18
C GLU A 60 13.05 2.34 -1.02
N LYS A 61 12.31 3.24 -0.39
CA LYS A 61 11.63 4.32 -1.13
C LYS A 61 12.63 5.17 -1.92
N THR A 62 13.73 5.56 -1.30
CA THR A 62 14.76 6.36 -1.97
C THR A 62 15.36 5.59 -3.15
N ARG A 63 15.72 4.33 -2.94
CA ARG A 63 16.29 3.46 -3.98
C ARG A 63 15.29 3.18 -5.11
N CYS A 64 14.06 2.83 -4.79
CA CYS A 64 13.02 2.58 -5.79
C CYS A 64 12.71 3.83 -6.62
N ARG A 65 12.66 5.01 -5.97
CA ARG A 65 12.48 6.28 -6.68
C ARG A 65 13.56 6.45 -7.74
N GLN A 66 14.83 6.30 -7.37
CA GLN A 66 15.93 6.45 -8.30
C GLN A 66 15.82 5.52 -9.49
N LEU A 67 15.58 4.23 -9.27
CA LEU A 67 15.42 3.23 -10.34
C LEU A 67 14.25 3.55 -11.28
N ILE A 68 13.14 4.05 -10.74
CA ILE A 68 11.97 4.43 -11.53
C ILE A 68 12.24 5.67 -12.36
N GLU A 69 12.88 6.70 -11.79
CA GLU A 69 13.25 7.94 -12.48
C GLU A 69 14.27 7.68 -13.61
N GLU A 70 15.28 6.84 -13.36
CA GLU A 70 16.26 6.43 -14.35
C GLU A 70 15.65 5.67 -15.55
N SER A 71 14.53 4.99 -15.34
CA SER A 71 13.85 4.26 -16.44
C SER A 71 13.18 5.18 -17.46
N HIS A 72 12.84 6.41 -17.09
CA HIS A 72 12.07 7.38 -17.87
C HIS A 72 10.70 6.89 -18.38
N LYS A 73 10.23 5.72 -17.91
CA LYS A 73 8.93 5.13 -18.31
C LYS A 73 7.76 5.60 -17.46
N PHE A 74 8.03 6.18 -16.30
CA PHE A 74 7.01 6.55 -15.33
C PHE A 74 7.20 7.96 -14.78
N LYS A 75 6.07 8.63 -14.51
CA LYS A 75 6.05 9.79 -13.64
C LYS A 75 5.70 9.32 -12.22
N LEU A 76 6.60 9.52 -11.27
CA LEU A 76 6.38 9.19 -9.88
C LEU A 76 5.74 10.36 -9.14
N TYR A 77 4.72 10.07 -8.31
CA TYR A 77 4.08 11.05 -7.45
C TYR A 77 4.64 10.99 -6.02
N PRO A 78 4.76 12.15 -5.34
CA PRO A 78 5.18 12.19 -3.94
C PRO A 78 4.28 11.31 -3.07
N SER A 79 4.91 10.56 -2.16
CA SER A 79 4.19 9.68 -1.25
C SER A 79 4.83 9.72 0.14
N TYR A 80 3.99 9.79 1.17
CA TYR A 80 4.39 9.73 2.59
C TYR A 80 4.02 8.40 3.24
N SER A 81 3.47 7.46 2.47
CA SER A 81 3.12 6.12 2.91
C SER A 81 4.12 5.07 2.39
N ASN A 82 3.82 3.79 2.60
CA ASN A 82 4.63 2.66 2.15
C ASN A 82 4.34 2.23 0.71
N PHE A 83 3.76 3.09 -0.13
CA PHE A 83 3.49 2.79 -1.54
C PHE A 83 3.83 3.99 -2.43
N TYR A 84 3.97 3.72 -3.73
CA TYR A 84 4.08 4.73 -4.78
C TYR A 84 2.92 4.64 -5.76
N LEU A 85 2.44 5.82 -6.20
CA LEU A 85 1.58 6.00 -7.35
C LEU A 85 2.45 6.43 -8.53
N LEU A 86 2.31 5.71 -9.64
CA LEU A 86 3.04 5.96 -10.88
C LEU A 86 2.06 6.24 -12.01
N LYS A 87 2.37 7.24 -12.84
CA LYS A 87 1.73 7.42 -14.13
C LYS A 87 2.62 6.84 -15.22
N ILE A 88 2.07 6.01 -16.08
CA ILE A 88 2.73 5.41 -17.23
C ILE A 88 2.92 6.48 -18.30
N LEU A 89 4.14 6.66 -18.81
CA LEU A 89 4.48 7.64 -19.85
C LEU A 89 4.49 7.02 -21.25
N ASP A 90 4.73 5.73 -21.35
CA ASP A 90 4.72 4.98 -22.62
C ASP A 90 3.27 4.89 -23.15
N GLU A 91 3.04 5.42 -24.37
CA GLU A 91 1.71 5.46 -24.96
C GLU A 91 1.17 4.08 -25.37
N GLY A 92 2.04 3.11 -25.59
CA GLY A 92 1.70 1.73 -25.95
C GLY A 92 1.40 0.81 -24.77
N VAL A 93 1.49 1.30 -23.53
CA VAL A 93 1.36 0.50 -22.30
C VAL A 93 0.30 1.08 -21.39
N ASP A 94 -0.61 0.26 -20.92
CA ASP A 94 -1.61 0.61 -19.91
C ASP A 94 -1.39 -0.11 -18.56
N ALA A 95 -2.17 0.25 -17.57
CA ALA A 95 -2.08 -0.30 -16.22
C ALA A 95 -2.44 -1.79 -16.18
N HIS A 96 -3.39 -2.21 -17.00
CA HIS A 96 -3.81 -3.61 -17.08
C HIS A 96 -2.70 -4.50 -17.66
N MET A 97 -2.03 -4.04 -18.71
CA MET A 97 -0.89 -4.76 -19.30
C MET A 97 0.24 -4.97 -18.29
N LEU A 98 0.55 -3.93 -17.51
CA LEU A 98 1.57 -4.04 -16.45
C LEU A 98 1.12 -4.94 -15.30
N PHE A 99 -0.15 -4.90 -14.93
CA PHE A 99 -0.73 -5.80 -13.94
C PHE A 99 -0.60 -7.26 -14.40
N GLU A 100 -1.01 -7.58 -15.63
CA GLU A 100 -0.90 -8.92 -16.20
C GLU A 100 0.56 -9.39 -16.26
N ARG A 101 1.48 -8.52 -16.65
CA ARG A 101 2.91 -8.83 -16.68
C ARG A 101 3.45 -9.18 -15.28
N ALA A 102 3.07 -8.40 -14.27
CA ALA A 102 3.48 -8.63 -12.88
C ALA A 102 2.90 -9.94 -12.33
N ILE A 103 1.60 -10.20 -12.55
CA ILE A 103 0.92 -11.43 -12.10
C ILE A 103 1.56 -12.68 -12.68
N ARG A 104 1.92 -12.67 -13.96
CA ARG A 104 2.61 -13.81 -14.61
C ARG A 104 3.97 -14.13 -13.97
N GLN A 105 4.58 -13.16 -13.30
CA GLN A 105 5.82 -13.34 -12.54
C GLN A 105 5.60 -13.55 -11.05
N GLY A 106 4.35 -13.77 -10.60
CA GLY A 106 3.98 -13.98 -9.21
C GLY A 106 4.03 -12.72 -8.35
N MET A 107 3.94 -11.53 -8.97
CA MET A 107 3.92 -10.25 -8.26
C MET A 107 2.58 -9.55 -8.49
N MET A 108 2.14 -8.77 -7.50
CA MET A 108 0.89 -8.03 -7.58
C MET A 108 1.13 -6.53 -7.45
N ILE A 109 0.58 -5.78 -8.39
CA ILE A 109 0.45 -4.33 -8.33
C ILE A 109 -1.03 -3.94 -8.33
N ARG A 110 -1.33 -2.70 -8.05
CA ARG A 110 -2.70 -2.19 -8.17
C ARG A 110 -2.86 -1.46 -9.49
N ASP A 111 -3.70 -1.98 -10.36
CA ASP A 111 -4.29 -1.24 -11.47
C ASP A 111 -5.24 -0.19 -10.88
N CYS A 112 -5.01 1.09 -11.19
CA CYS A 112 -5.77 2.21 -10.65
C CYS A 112 -6.86 2.72 -11.58
N SER A 113 -7.14 2.06 -12.69
CA SER A 113 -8.18 2.44 -13.67
C SER A 113 -9.58 2.56 -13.07
N THR A 114 -9.85 1.83 -11.98
CA THR A 114 -11.13 1.85 -11.26
C THR A 114 -11.28 3.06 -10.32
N PHE A 115 -10.24 3.85 -10.10
CA PHE A 115 -10.32 5.04 -9.24
C PHE A 115 -10.73 6.27 -10.04
N PRO A 116 -11.75 7.01 -9.62
CA PRO A 116 -12.14 8.24 -10.31
C PRO A 116 -10.95 9.20 -10.47
N GLY A 117 -10.68 9.62 -11.71
CA GLY A 117 -9.61 10.57 -12.05
C GLY A 117 -8.22 9.98 -12.26
N LEU A 118 -8.05 8.65 -12.15
CA LEU A 118 -6.75 8.02 -12.39
C LEU A 118 -6.63 7.28 -13.73
N GLU A 119 -7.71 7.00 -14.41
CA GLU A 119 -7.74 6.36 -15.74
C GLU A 119 -6.79 5.15 -15.91
N GLU A 120 -6.64 4.65 -17.13
CA GLU A 120 -5.87 3.42 -17.46
C GLU A 120 -4.34 3.63 -17.43
N ARG A 121 -3.87 4.81 -17.04
CA ARG A 121 -2.46 5.19 -17.07
C ARG A 121 -1.79 5.16 -15.70
N PHE A 122 -2.46 4.67 -14.67
CA PHE A 122 -1.95 4.72 -13.31
C PHE A 122 -1.87 3.35 -12.66
N ILE A 123 -0.74 3.09 -12.03
CA ILE A 123 -0.51 1.92 -11.19
C ILE A 123 -0.05 2.33 -9.81
N ARG A 124 -0.25 1.46 -8.82
CA ARG A 124 0.25 1.62 -7.46
C ARG A 124 0.90 0.32 -6.99
N PHE A 125 2.04 0.42 -6.35
CA PHE A 125 2.70 -0.72 -5.70
C PHE A 125 3.21 -0.35 -4.32
N CYS A 126 3.31 -1.35 -3.43
CA CYS A 126 3.84 -1.21 -2.08
C CYS A 126 5.35 -1.42 -2.07
N ILE A 127 6.03 -0.72 -1.17
CA ILE A 127 7.42 -0.99 -0.84
C ILE A 127 7.49 -2.28 -0.02
N MET A 128 8.35 -3.18 -0.44
CA MET A 128 8.59 -4.49 0.14
C MET A 128 10.08 -4.68 0.46
N LYS A 129 10.55 -5.91 0.54
CA LYS A 129 11.97 -6.23 0.70
C LYS A 129 12.77 -5.82 -0.55
N PRO A 130 14.08 -5.55 -0.41
CA PRO A 130 14.92 -5.08 -1.52
C PRO A 130 14.87 -5.97 -2.77
N GLU A 131 14.87 -7.30 -2.58
CA GLU A 131 14.84 -8.26 -3.68
C GLU A 131 13.51 -8.19 -4.44
N ASP A 132 12.40 -8.13 -3.72
CA ASP A 132 11.06 -8.06 -4.31
C ASP A 132 10.86 -6.73 -5.05
N ASN A 133 11.31 -5.62 -4.47
CA ASN A 133 11.27 -4.31 -5.13
C ASN A 133 12.09 -4.30 -6.42
N THR A 134 13.28 -4.90 -6.41
CA THR A 134 14.13 -4.98 -7.60
C THR A 134 13.47 -5.81 -8.70
N ARG A 135 12.93 -6.98 -8.35
CA ARG A 135 12.19 -7.83 -9.30
C ARG A 135 11.00 -7.09 -9.91
N LEU A 136 10.23 -6.41 -9.05
CA LEU A 136 9.05 -5.67 -9.50
C LEU A 136 9.44 -4.53 -10.45
N ILE A 137 10.39 -3.68 -10.08
CA ILE A 137 10.80 -2.55 -10.91
C ILE A 137 11.37 -3.05 -12.25
N ASN A 138 12.19 -4.09 -12.26
CA ASN A 138 12.69 -4.69 -13.50
C ASN A 138 11.54 -5.20 -14.38
N CYS A 139 10.53 -5.83 -13.80
CA CYS A 139 9.34 -6.27 -14.52
C CYS A 139 8.55 -5.10 -15.14
N LEU A 140 8.42 -4.00 -14.41
CA LEU A 140 7.66 -2.83 -14.88
C LEU A 140 8.42 -2.02 -15.94
N THR A 141 9.75 -2.06 -15.91
CA THR A 141 10.61 -1.27 -16.81
C THR A 141 11.07 -2.01 -18.06
N GLN A 142 10.75 -3.28 -18.21
CA GLN A 142 10.92 -4.04 -19.45
C GLN A 142 9.90 -3.60 -20.52
#